data_193c168158163dd34bf1667dd29a6a40
#
_entry.id   193c168158163dd34bf1667dd29a6a40
#
_cell.length_a   1.000
_cell.length_b   1.000
_cell.length_c   1.000
_cell.angle_alpha   90.00
_cell.angle_beta   90.00
_cell.angle_gamma   90.00
#
_symmetry.space_group_name_H-M   'P 1'
#
loop_
_entity.id
_entity.type
_entity.pdbx_description
1 polymer ?
#
loop_
_entity_poly.entity_id
_entity_poly.type
_entity_poly.pdbx_seq_one_letter_code
_entity_poly.pdbx_strand_id
1 'polypeptide(L)'
;MSDLTDITDITDINDSTPRFRIVEGTSPALEFECPPECHILAANGAFLAKAPAINVAPSATFVGFDSYHNSSDETEILYLSPSSIGSLLAFDMSLHPKGLILSRSSLFASTAEAGLSLILDLTLDGIDGPYQLYQAQNQGVIVAFMSGDLFPLTLAKDDCLQVDARSLAAMETSIAFELEQLTNGQYVASLSGPGRVWLQSMPGQ
;
A
#
# COMPACT_ATOMS: atom_id res chain seq x y z
N MET A 1 7.61 -24.17 5.03
CA MET A 1 6.81 -23.77 3.85
C MET A 1 5.49 -23.29 4.43
N SER A 2 5.41 -22.01 4.75
CA SER A 2 4.20 -21.38 5.29
C SER A 2 3.42 -20.83 4.12
N ASP A 3 2.17 -21.25 4.00
CA ASP A 3 1.22 -20.79 3.01
C ASP A 3 1.14 -19.25 3.02
N LEU A 4 1.67 -18.64 1.98
CA LEU A 4 1.26 -17.32 1.53
C LEU A 4 -0.15 -17.52 0.97
N THR A 5 -1.16 -17.33 1.78
CA THR A 5 -2.52 -17.16 1.27
C THR A 5 -2.55 -15.82 0.55
N ASP A 6 -2.24 -15.85 -0.75
CA ASP A 6 -2.58 -14.79 -1.67
C ASP A 6 -4.09 -14.62 -1.62
N ILE A 7 -4.55 -13.54 -0.97
CA ILE A 7 -5.95 -13.16 -1.01
C ILE A 7 -6.17 -12.51 -2.38
N THR A 8 -6.40 -13.35 -3.38
CA THR A 8 -6.78 -12.89 -4.72
C THR A 8 -8.27 -12.58 -4.83
N ASP A 9 -9.06 -12.99 -3.84
CA ASP A 9 -10.51 -12.83 -3.86
C ASP A 9 -11.07 -12.78 -2.43
N ILE A 10 -11.51 -11.61 -1.95
CA ILE A 10 -12.18 -11.45 -0.67
C ILE A 10 -13.69 -11.48 -0.92
N THR A 11 -14.32 -12.65 -0.70
CA THR A 11 -15.73 -12.89 -1.00
C THR A 11 -16.70 -12.66 0.18
N ASP A 12 -16.21 -12.42 1.41
CA ASP A 12 -17.06 -12.28 2.60
C ASP A 12 -16.78 -11.01 3.41
N ILE A 13 -17.16 -9.84 2.86
CA ILE A 13 -17.20 -8.58 3.60
C ILE A 13 -18.62 -8.02 3.50
N ASN A 14 -19.10 -7.34 4.56
CA ASN A 14 -20.42 -6.68 4.61
C ASN A 14 -20.77 -5.97 3.30
N ASP A 15 -22.06 -5.93 2.93
CA ASP A 15 -22.58 -5.32 1.68
C ASP A 15 -22.13 -3.86 1.43
N SER A 16 -21.51 -3.19 2.39
CA SER A 16 -21.02 -1.82 2.30
C SER A 16 -19.50 -1.71 2.04
N THR A 17 -18.76 -2.82 2.07
CA THR A 17 -17.30 -2.79 1.83
C THR A 17 -17.02 -3.08 0.37
N PRO A 18 -16.15 -2.27 -0.30
CA PRO A 18 -15.80 -2.53 -1.69
C PRO A 18 -15.13 -3.87 -1.86
N ARG A 19 -15.62 -4.66 -2.82
CA ARG A 19 -14.94 -5.86 -3.26
C ARG A 19 -13.85 -5.48 -4.26
N PHE A 20 -12.80 -6.27 -4.33
CA PHE A 20 -11.76 -6.03 -5.31
C PHE A 20 -11.21 -7.33 -5.88
N ARG A 21 -10.63 -7.21 -7.06
CA ARG A 21 -9.91 -8.28 -7.72
C ARG A 21 -8.62 -7.74 -8.33
N ILE A 22 -7.51 -8.44 -8.08
CA ILE A 22 -6.26 -8.18 -8.78
C ILE A 22 -6.29 -8.97 -10.10
N VAL A 23 -6.22 -8.25 -11.21
CA VAL A 23 -6.10 -8.83 -12.55
C VAL A 23 -4.60 -8.95 -12.82
N GLU A 24 -4.09 -10.18 -12.79
CA GLU A 24 -2.67 -10.45 -13.02
C GLU A 24 -2.28 -10.21 -14.47
N GLY A 25 -1.02 -9.84 -14.70
CA GLY A 25 -0.45 -9.59 -16.02
C GLY A 25 0.93 -8.94 -15.89
N THR A 26 1.57 -8.65 -17.02
CA THR A 26 2.84 -7.91 -17.06
C THR A 26 2.67 -6.49 -16.44
N SER A 27 1.48 -5.92 -16.58
CA SER A 27 1.03 -4.73 -15.88
C SER A 27 -0.26 -5.12 -15.14
N PRO A 28 -0.21 -5.39 -13.85
CA PRO A 28 -1.39 -5.79 -13.11
C PRO A 28 -2.40 -4.65 -13.04
N ALA A 29 -3.67 -5.00 -12.93
CA ALA A 29 -4.75 -4.04 -12.70
C ALA A 29 -5.54 -4.43 -11.45
N LEU A 30 -6.11 -3.42 -10.81
CA LEU A 30 -6.98 -3.56 -9.66
C LEU A 30 -8.39 -3.16 -10.09
N GLU A 31 -9.33 -4.08 -9.95
CA GLU A 31 -10.76 -3.83 -10.17
C GLU A 31 -11.43 -3.71 -8.81
N PHE A 32 -12.11 -2.60 -8.56
CA PHE A 32 -12.98 -2.40 -7.41
C PHE A 32 -14.44 -2.42 -7.83
N GLU A 33 -15.24 -3.20 -7.12
CA GLU A 33 -16.70 -3.05 -7.05
C GLU A 33 -17.01 -2.06 -5.93
N CYS A 34 -17.35 -0.84 -6.29
CA CYS A 34 -17.60 0.26 -5.37
C CYS A 34 -19.10 0.34 -5.06
N PRO A 35 -19.58 -0.07 -3.89
CA PRO A 35 -20.97 0.12 -3.49
C PRO A 35 -21.31 1.63 -3.38
N PRO A 36 -22.59 1.99 -3.24
CA PRO A 36 -23.00 3.37 -2.97
C PRO A 36 -22.19 4.01 -1.85
N GLU A 37 -21.86 5.30 -2.00
CA GLU A 37 -21.09 6.08 -1.01
C GLU A 37 -19.68 5.55 -0.71
N CYS A 38 -19.18 4.58 -1.49
CA CYS A 38 -17.82 4.06 -1.36
C CYS A 38 -16.78 5.13 -1.66
N HIS A 39 -15.72 5.16 -0.85
CA HIS A 39 -14.54 6.02 -1.04
C HIS A 39 -13.29 5.18 -1.18
N ILE A 40 -12.56 5.38 -2.28
CA ILE A 40 -11.24 4.78 -2.54
C ILE A 40 -10.21 5.90 -2.66
N LEU A 41 -9.11 5.76 -1.97
CA LEU A 41 -7.90 6.57 -2.16
C LEU A 41 -6.95 5.79 -3.07
N ALA A 42 -6.38 6.42 -4.09
CA ALA A 42 -5.37 5.78 -4.93
C ALA A 42 -4.26 6.75 -5.35
N ALA A 43 -3.09 6.21 -5.62
CA ALA A 43 -1.93 7.00 -6.07
C ALA A 43 -2.26 7.76 -7.36
N ASN A 44 -1.79 9.01 -7.48
CA ASN A 44 -1.96 9.79 -8.70
C ASN A 44 -1.40 9.04 -9.90
N GLY A 45 -2.15 9.07 -11.02
CA GLY A 45 -1.77 8.35 -12.22
C GLY A 45 -2.17 6.87 -12.24
N ALA A 46 -2.80 6.36 -11.17
CA ALA A 46 -3.31 4.99 -11.13
C ALA A 46 -4.57 4.78 -11.97
N PHE A 47 -5.26 5.84 -12.36
CA PHE A 47 -6.53 5.77 -13.08
C PHE A 47 -6.40 5.02 -14.41
N LEU A 48 -7.20 3.98 -14.59
CA LEU A 48 -7.33 3.24 -15.85
C LEU A 48 -8.69 3.42 -16.49
N ALA A 49 -9.77 3.12 -15.76
CA ALA A 49 -11.15 3.31 -16.20
C ALA A 49 -12.10 3.36 -15.00
N LYS A 50 -13.27 3.95 -15.17
CA LYS A 50 -14.32 4.00 -14.15
C LYS A 50 -15.70 4.15 -14.78
N ALA A 51 -16.73 3.75 -14.05
CA ALA A 51 -18.11 4.12 -14.37
C ALA A 51 -18.31 5.65 -14.28
N PRO A 52 -19.21 6.23 -15.11
CA PRO A 52 -19.43 7.68 -15.09
C PRO A 52 -19.84 8.26 -13.74
N ALA A 53 -20.55 7.50 -12.92
CA ALA A 53 -21.03 7.91 -11.60
C ALA A 53 -19.94 8.00 -10.52
N ILE A 54 -18.76 7.45 -10.75
CA ILE A 54 -17.64 7.61 -9.84
C ILE A 54 -16.99 8.97 -10.08
N ASN A 55 -16.99 9.81 -9.06
CA ASN A 55 -16.32 11.11 -9.07
C ASN A 55 -14.85 10.94 -8.69
N VAL A 56 -13.98 11.77 -9.27
CA VAL A 56 -12.54 11.80 -9.00
C VAL A 56 -12.13 13.21 -8.63
N ALA A 57 -11.37 13.35 -7.57
CA ALA A 57 -10.77 14.62 -7.15
C ALA A 57 -9.40 14.37 -6.50
N PRO A 58 -8.47 15.34 -6.57
CA PRO A 58 -7.26 15.26 -5.75
C PRO A 58 -7.61 15.11 -4.27
N SER A 59 -6.90 14.22 -3.57
CA SER A 59 -7.12 14.05 -2.13
C SER A 59 -6.78 15.33 -1.37
N ALA A 60 -7.70 15.79 -0.53
CA ALA A 60 -7.47 16.94 0.34
C ALA A 60 -6.51 16.64 1.50
N THR A 61 -6.35 15.35 1.84
CA THR A 61 -5.57 14.92 3.02
C THR A 61 -4.19 14.39 2.63
N PHE A 62 -4.09 13.68 1.51
CA PHE A 62 -2.87 12.98 1.11
C PHE A 62 -2.35 13.50 -0.23
N VAL A 63 -1.26 14.26 -0.19
CA VAL A 63 -0.60 14.78 -1.40
C VAL A 63 -0.11 13.63 -2.27
N GLY A 64 -0.37 13.71 -3.57
CA GLY A 64 0.00 12.66 -4.53
C GLY A 64 -0.96 11.48 -4.59
N PHE A 65 -2.19 11.66 -4.07
CA PHE A 65 -3.28 10.71 -4.21
C PHE A 65 -4.54 11.37 -4.75
N ASP A 66 -5.35 10.58 -5.45
CA ASP A 66 -6.71 10.94 -5.87
C ASP A 66 -7.73 10.19 -5.00
N SER A 67 -8.85 10.84 -4.74
CA SER A 67 -10.01 10.27 -4.06
C SER A 67 -11.08 9.95 -5.10
N TYR A 68 -11.58 8.73 -5.08
CA TYR A 68 -12.67 8.22 -5.92
C TYR A 68 -13.89 8.00 -5.03
N HIS A 69 -15.03 8.51 -5.44
CA HIS A 69 -16.29 8.42 -4.70
C HIS A 69 -17.41 7.98 -5.61
N ASN A 70 -18.08 6.87 -5.27
CA ASN A 70 -19.31 6.46 -5.96
C ASN A 70 -20.49 7.26 -5.43
N SER A 71 -21.06 8.12 -6.26
CA SER A 71 -22.22 8.97 -5.94
C SER A 71 -23.56 8.41 -6.45
N SER A 72 -23.57 7.16 -6.96
CA SER A 72 -24.81 6.50 -7.41
C SER A 72 -25.41 5.61 -6.30
N ASP A 73 -26.65 5.20 -6.49
CA ASP A 73 -27.36 4.25 -5.63
C ASP A 73 -27.06 2.78 -6.00
N GLU A 74 -26.16 2.56 -6.99
CA GLU A 74 -25.80 1.23 -7.48
C GLU A 74 -24.31 0.96 -7.26
N THR A 75 -23.91 -0.32 -7.28
CA THR A 75 -22.50 -0.69 -7.27
C THR A 75 -21.87 -0.39 -8.61
N GLU A 76 -20.78 0.35 -8.59
CA GLU A 76 -20.06 0.83 -9.77
C GLU A 76 -18.65 0.26 -9.85
N ILE A 77 -18.06 0.20 -11.04
CA ILE A 77 -16.75 -0.39 -11.25
C ILE A 77 -15.67 0.69 -11.43
N LEU A 78 -14.56 0.52 -10.70
CA LEU A 78 -13.34 1.31 -10.82
C LEU A 78 -12.16 0.41 -11.18
N TYR A 79 -11.42 0.76 -12.23
CA TYR A 79 -10.16 0.12 -12.60
C TYR A 79 -8.98 1.04 -12.34
N LEU A 80 -7.98 0.52 -11.63
CA LEU A 80 -6.72 1.19 -11.36
C LEU A 80 -5.56 0.31 -11.86
N SER A 81 -4.48 0.93 -12.34
CA SER A 81 -3.28 0.20 -12.77
C SER A 81 -2.04 1.02 -12.41
N PRO A 82 -0.99 0.40 -11.90
CA PRO A 82 0.29 1.07 -11.70
C PRO A 82 0.92 1.47 -13.05
N SER A 83 1.68 2.56 -13.05
CA SER A 83 2.35 3.06 -14.25
C SER A 83 3.67 2.36 -14.59
N SER A 84 4.11 1.42 -13.74
CA SER A 84 5.39 0.71 -13.88
C SER A 84 5.22 -0.80 -13.69
N ILE A 85 6.27 -1.55 -14.01
CA ILE A 85 6.30 -3.01 -13.88
C ILE A 85 6.48 -3.39 -12.41
N GLY A 86 5.67 -4.35 -11.94
CA GLY A 86 5.72 -4.84 -10.57
C GLY A 86 4.50 -5.69 -10.24
N SER A 87 4.26 -5.87 -8.96
CA SER A 87 3.17 -6.70 -8.44
C SER A 87 2.27 -5.90 -7.51
N LEU A 88 0.98 -6.19 -7.51
CA LEU A 88 0.03 -5.70 -6.52
C LEU A 88 -0.09 -6.71 -5.38
N LEU A 89 -0.08 -6.24 -4.16
CA LEU A 89 -0.31 -7.04 -2.96
C LEU A 89 -1.41 -6.39 -2.12
N ALA A 90 -2.47 -7.14 -1.85
CA ALA A 90 -3.56 -6.66 -1.01
C ALA A 90 -3.38 -7.13 0.44
N PHE A 91 -3.65 -6.23 1.37
CA PHE A 91 -3.68 -6.48 2.80
C PHE A 91 -5.10 -6.29 3.33
N ASP A 92 -5.69 -7.38 3.80
CA ASP A 92 -6.89 -7.31 4.63
C ASP A 92 -6.49 -6.83 6.03
N MET A 93 -6.91 -5.64 6.39
CA MET A 93 -6.53 -5.04 7.66
C MET A 93 -7.13 -5.74 8.88
N SER A 94 -8.17 -6.56 8.70
CA SER A 94 -8.69 -7.42 9.76
C SER A 94 -7.69 -8.48 10.24
N LEU A 95 -6.78 -8.89 9.35
CA LEU A 95 -5.67 -9.82 9.64
C LEU A 95 -4.44 -9.12 10.26
N HIS A 96 -4.45 -7.79 10.30
CA HIS A 96 -3.39 -6.94 10.85
C HIS A 96 -3.89 -6.04 11.98
N PRO A 97 -4.40 -6.60 13.11
CA PRO A 97 -5.08 -5.83 14.16
C PRO A 97 -4.18 -4.79 14.86
N LYS A 98 -2.87 -4.90 14.72
CA LYS A 98 -1.93 -3.91 15.21
C LYS A 98 -1.63 -2.81 14.18
N GLY A 99 -2.06 -3.01 12.93
CA GLY A 99 -1.79 -2.13 11.81
C GLY A 99 -0.55 -2.51 11.00
N LEU A 100 -0.41 -1.83 9.85
CA LEU A 100 0.72 -1.91 8.94
C LEU A 100 1.33 -0.53 8.72
N ILE A 101 2.61 -0.49 8.46
CA ILE A 101 3.33 0.70 8.01
C ILE A 101 3.75 0.45 6.55
N LEU A 102 3.48 1.42 5.68
CA LEU A 102 3.80 1.35 4.25
C LEU A 102 4.61 2.57 3.83
N SER A 103 5.56 2.37 2.94
CA SER A 103 6.22 3.50 2.29
C SER A 103 5.26 4.18 1.30
N ARG A 104 5.46 5.49 1.10
CA ARG A 104 4.69 6.28 0.11
C ARG A 104 4.76 5.66 -1.28
N SER A 105 5.95 5.20 -1.68
CA SER A 105 6.20 4.61 -2.99
C SER A 105 5.45 3.29 -3.23
N SER A 106 5.11 2.59 -2.16
CA SER A 106 4.39 1.31 -2.23
C SER A 106 2.90 1.43 -1.98
N LEU A 107 2.43 2.49 -1.33
CA LEU A 107 1.00 2.69 -1.10
C LEU A 107 0.30 3.03 -2.43
N PHE A 108 -0.45 2.06 -2.97
CA PHE A 108 -1.11 2.18 -4.26
C PHE A 108 -2.58 2.59 -4.14
N ALA A 109 -3.36 1.86 -3.35
CA ALA A 109 -4.76 2.17 -3.10
C ALA A 109 -5.18 1.77 -1.68
N SER A 110 -6.26 2.38 -1.19
CA SER A 110 -6.82 2.12 0.13
C SER A 110 -8.31 2.37 0.12
N THR A 111 -9.07 1.54 0.83
CA THR A 111 -10.44 1.88 1.22
C THR A 111 -10.42 2.90 2.37
N ALA A 112 -11.49 3.66 2.54
CA ALA A 112 -11.59 4.69 3.58
C ALA A 112 -11.48 4.09 5.00
N GLU A 113 -11.98 2.87 5.19
CA GLU A 113 -12.02 2.15 6.46
C GLU A 113 -10.63 1.77 6.97
N ALA A 114 -9.62 1.75 6.12
CA ALA A 114 -8.26 1.37 6.51
C ALA A 114 -7.56 2.39 7.42
N GLY A 115 -8.10 3.60 7.53
CA GLY A 115 -7.66 4.60 8.51
C GLY A 115 -6.20 4.99 8.36
N LEU A 116 -5.82 5.45 7.16
CA LEU A 116 -4.45 5.89 6.87
C LEU A 116 -4.06 7.14 7.64
N SER A 117 -2.82 7.18 8.12
CA SER A 117 -2.19 8.35 8.73
C SER A 117 -0.72 8.45 8.33
N LEU A 118 -0.26 9.68 8.06
CA LEU A 118 1.16 9.96 7.82
C LEU A 118 1.90 9.96 9.17
N ILE A 119 2.90 9.09 9.33
CA ILE A 119 3.66 8.93 10.58
C ILE A 119 5.11 9.40 10.48
N LEU A 120 5.64 9.49 9.27
CA LEU A 120 6.98 9.99 9.00
C LEU A 120 6.98 10.80 7.71
N ASP A 121 7.59 11.99 7.73
CA ASP A 121 7.77 12.85 6.56
C ASP A 121 9.16 13.50 6.64
N LEU A 122 10.08 13.04 5.82
CA LEU A 122 11.46 13.50 5.80
C LEU A 122 11.90 13.86 4.39
N THR A 123 12.70 14.92 4.28
CA THR A 123 13.50 15.19 3.07
C THR A 123 14.87 14.59 3.29
N LEU A 124 15.27 13.67 2.43
CA LEU A 124 16.56 12.99 2.51
C LEU A 124 17.46 13.44 1.36
N ASP A 125 18.71 13.78 1.67
CA ASP A 125 19.69 14.21 0.66
C ASP A 125 19.95 13.12 -0.37
N GLY A 126 19.82 13.45 -1.67
CA GLY A 126 20.05 12.50 -2.77
C GLY A 126 18.90 11.54 -3.04
N ILE A 127 17.75 11.71 -2.40
CA ILE A 127 16.50 11.03 -2.74
C ILE A 127 15.51 12.04 -3.31
N ASP A 128 14.97 11.77 -4.50
CA ASP A 128 13.96 12.62 -5.10
C ASP A 128 12.61 12.50 -4.37
N GLY A 129 12.10 13.63 -3.93
CA GLY A 129 10.86 13.72 -3.19
C GLY A 129 10.98 13.37 -1.70
N PRO A 130 9.88 13.45 -0.95
CA PRO A 130 9.85 13.15 0.47
C PRO A 130 9.87 11.64 0.73
N TYR A 131 10.66 11.21 1.71
CA TYR A 131 10.58 9.88 2.28
C TYR A 131 9.44 9.84 3.32
N GLN A 132 8.34 9.21 2.96
CA GLN A 132 7.13 9.19 3.77
C GLN A 132 6.74 7.77 4.13
N LEU A 133 6.32 7.58 5.39
CA LEU A 133 5.70 6.36 5.87
C LEU A 133 4.27 6.66 6.34
N TYR A 134 3.37 5.78 5.93
CA TYR A 134 1.95 5.81 6.30
C TYR A 134 1.64 4.61 7.17
N GLN A 135 0.88 4.83 8.23
CA GLN A 135 0.32 3.76 9.04
C GLN A 135 -1.15 3.56 8.66
N ALA A 136 -1.51 2.30 8.39
CA ALA A 136 -2.89 1.85 8.27
C ALA A 136 -3.30 1.16 9.57
N GLN A 137 -4.47 1.54 10.09
CA GLN A 137 -5.08 0.96 11.29
C GLN A 137 -6.56 0.78 10.98
N ASN A 138 -7.26 0.01 11.76
CA ASN A 138 -8.68 -0.31 11.61
C ASN A 138 -8.95 -1.46 10.64
N GLN A 139 -10.07 -1.41 9.94
CA GLN A 139 -10.53 -2.43 9.00
C GLN A 139 -10.39 -1.92 7.56
N GLY A 140 -10.80 -2.73 6.60
CA GLY A 140 -10.72 -2.37 5.19
C GLY A 140 -9.50 -2.98 4.50
N VAL A 141 -9.18 -2.45 3.34
CA VAL A 141 -8.16 -3.01 2.46
C VAL A 141 -7.12 -1.95 2.11
N ILE A 142 -5.87 -2.36 2.16
CA ILE A 142 -4.74 -1.63 1.58
C ILE A 142 -4.22 -2.45 0.41
N VAL A 143 -4.00 -1.80 -0.72
CA VAL A 143 -3.29 -2.40 -1.84
C VAL A 143 -1.95 -1.69 -1.99
N ALA A 144 -0.89 -2.48 -1.90
CA ALA A 144 0.46 -2.01 -2.15
C ALA A 144 0.92 -2.40 -3.54
N PHE A 145 1.68 -1.53 -4.19
CA PHE A 145 2.41 -1.82 -5.41
C PHE A 145 3.88 -2.03 -5.07
N MET A 146 4.41 -3.19 -5.45
CA MET A 146 5.80 -3.56 -5.27
C MET A 146 6.52 -3.43 -6.60
N SER A 147 7.45 -2.51 -6.68
CA SER A 147 8.27 -2.29 -7.88
C SER A 147 9.28 -3.43 -8.04
N GLY A 148 9.24 -4.13 -9.18
CA GLY A 148 10.01 -5.36 -9.40
C GLY A 148 9.44 -6.55 -8.63
N ASP A 149 10.33 -7.34 -8.01
CA ASP A 149 9.98 -8.55 -7.27
C ASP A 149 9.71 -8.24 -5.78
N LEU A 150 8.77 -8.99 -5.22
CA LEU A 150 8.39 -8.93 -3.82
C LEU A 150 9.24 -9.92 -2.99
N PHE A 151 9.81 -9.42 -1.87
CA PHE A 151 10.54 -10.23 -0.88
C PHE A 151 9.88 -10.12 0.49
N PRO A 152 8.98 -11.05 0.87
CA PRO A 152 8.45 -11.13 2.21
C PRO A 152 9.47 -11.79 3.16
N LEU A 153 9.72 -11.15 4.30
CA LEU A 153 10.63 -11.62 5.32
C LEU A 153 9.94 -11.65 6.67
N THR A 154 10.28 -12.62 7.51
CA THR A 154 9.85 -12.66 8.90
C THR A 154 11.07 -12.54 9.79
N LEU A 155 11.07 -11.54 10.66
CA LEU A 155 12.10 -11.35 11.68
C LEU A 155 11.59 -11.94 12.99
N ALA A 156 12.38 -12.82 13.58
CA ALA A 156 12.12 -13.33 14.92
C ALA A 156 12.44 -12.25 15.98
N LYS A 157 12.08 -12.50 17.23
CA LYS A 157 12.51 -11.63 18.32
C LYS A 157 14.04 -11.59 18.36
N ASP A 158 14.58 -10.38 18.49
CA ASP A 158 16.03 -10.09 18.51
C ASP A 158 16.74 -10.23 17.15
N ASP A 159 16.04 -10.58 16.06
CA ASP A 159 16.59 -10.48 14.72
C ASP A 159 16.66 -9.01 14.30
N CYS A 160 17.79 -8.65 13.67
CA CYS A 160 18.01 -7.31 13.09
C CYS A 160 18.38 -7.44 11.62
N LEU A 161 17.84 -6.54 10.80
CA LEU A 161 18.09 -6.48 9.36
C LEU A 161 18.30 -5.02 8.95
N GLN A 162 19.34 -4.77 8.16
CA GLN A 162 19.50 -3.47 7.48
C GLN A 162 19.17 -3.60 6.01
N VAL A 163 18.32 -2.70 5.52
CA VAL A 163 17.86 -2.67 4.13
C VAL A 163 18.04 -1.26 3.55
N ASP A 164 18.18 -1.14 2.23
CA ASP A 164 18.04 0.18 1.58
C ASP A 164 16.66 0.74 1.94
N ALA A 165 16.62 1.97 2.47
CA ALA A 165 15.38 2.58 2.93
C ALA A 165 14.30 2.62 1.83
N ARG A 166 14.70 2.80 0.56
CA ARG A 166 13.78 2.84 -0.59
C ARG A 166 13.24 1.46 -0.98
N SER A 167 13.92 0.38 -0.58
CA SER A 167 13.46 -0.99 -0.81
C SER A 167 12.41 -1.44 0.21
N LEU A 168 12.23 -0.70 1.30
CA LEU A 168 11.17 -0.99 2.28
C LEU A 168 9.81 -0.61 1.69
N ALA A 169 8.97 -1.61 1.46
CA ALA A 169 7.63 -1.43 0.94
C ALA A 169 6.57 -1.37 2.05
N ALA A 170 6.59 -2.37 2.94
CA ALA A 170 5.69 -2.43 4.08
C ALA A 170 6.32 -3.17 5.26
N MET A 171 5.82 -2.94 6.47
CA MET A 171 6.18 -3.69 7.67
C MET A 171 5.02 -3.72 8.67
N GLU A 172 4.97 -4.76 9.50
CA GLU A 172 4.08 -4.79 10.65
C GLU A 172 4.53 -3.76 11.70
N THR A 173 3.59 -3.17 12.42
CA THR A 173 3.87 -2.16 13.47
C THR A 173 4.64 -2.73 14.67
N SER A 174 4.81 -4.05 14.75
CA SER A 174 5.66 -4.72 15.74
C SER A 174 7.15 -4.63 15.42
N ILE A 175 7.52 -4.27 14.19
CA ILE A 175 8.91 -4.03 13.77
C ILE A 175 9.36 -2.68 14.32
N ALA A 176 10.47 -2.67 15.06
CA ALA A 176 11.15 -1.41 15.39
C ALA A 176 11.93 -0.93 14.14
N PHE A 177 11.85 0.36 13.86
CA PHE A 177 12.42 0.99 12.68
C PHE A 177 13.31 2.16 13.08
N GLU A 178 14.53 2.19 12.56
CA GLU A 178 15.45 3.33 12.66
C GLU A 178 16.02 3.63 11.27
N LEU A 179 16.11 4.93 10.92
CA LEU A 179 16.67 5.39 9.65
C LEU A 179 18.06 5.97 9.89
N GLU A 180 19.06 5.49 9.16
CA GLU A 180 20.44 5.93 9.26
C GLU A 180 21.01 6.33 7.90
N GLN A 181 21.86 7.36 7.87
CA GLN A 181 22.64 7.68 6.69
C GLN A 181 24.07 7.12 6.83
N LEU A 182 24.44 6.29 5.88
CA LEU A 182 25.81 5.75 5.80
C LEU A 182 26.80 6.81 5.30
N THR A 183 28.08 6.58 5.53
CA THR A 183 29.17 7.49 5.14
C THR A 183 29.26 7.74 3.63
N ASN A 184 28.70 6.84 2.82
CA ASN A 184 28.59 7.00 1.35
C ASN A 184 27.34 7.80 0.91
N GLY A 185 26.56 8.30 1.86
CA GLY A 185 25.33 9.05 1.60
C GLY A 185 24.07 8.21 1.39
N GLN A 186 24.18 6.88 1.38
CA GLN A 186 23.02 5.98 1.26
C GLN A 186 22.23 5.93 2.57
N TYR A 187 20.90 5.90 2.48
CA TYR A 187 20.03 5.69 3.64
C TYR A 187 19.66 4.22 3.78
N VAL A 188 19.83 3.72 4.99
CA VAL A 188 19.41 2.37 5.37
C VAL A 188 18.36 2.42 6.46
N ALA A 189 17.42 1.50 6.39
CA ALA A 189 16.47 1.23 7.46
C ALA A 189 16.98 0.05 8.28
N SER A 190 17.23 0.26 9.57
CA SER A 190 17.54 -0.78 10.55
C SER A 190 16.21 -1.27 11.14
N LEU A 191 15.90 -2.54 10.90
CA LEU A 191 14.65 -3.18 11.28
C LEU A 191 14.90 -4.22 12.34
N SER A 192 14.16 -4.19 13.43
CA SER A 192 14.27 -5.19 14.51
C SER A 192 12.93 -5.86 14.77
N GLY A 193 12.93 -7.20 14.79
CA GLY A 193 11.75 -8.03 15.02
C GLY A 193 11.21 -8.00 16.46
N PRO A 194 10.09 -8.65 16.72
CA PRO A 194 9.45 -9.63 15.84
C PRO A 194 8.42 -9.02 14.89
N GLY A 195 8.28 -9.59 13.70
CA GLY A 195 7.23 -9.21 12.75
C GLY A 195 7.57 -9.52 11.30
N ARG A 196 6.66 -9.17 10.39
CA ARG A 196 6.86 -9.33 8.95
C ARG A 196 7.24 -8.02 8.29
N VAL A 197 8.07 -8.12 7.26
CA VAL A 197 8.55 -7.02 6.43
C VAL A 197 8.41 -7.43 4.97
N TRP A 198 8.02 -6.51 4.12
CA TRP A 198 7.93 -6.68 2.68
C TRP A 198 8.88 -5.71 2.00
N LEU A 199 9.79 -6.26 1.21
CA LEU A 199 10.76 -5.49 0.45
C LEU A 199 10.45 -5.59 -1.04
N GLN A 200 10.84 -4.57 -1.80
CA GLN A 200 10.77 -4.52 -3.26
C GLN A 200 12.18 -4.51 -3.86
N SER A 201 12.37 -5.25 -4.97
CA SER A 201 13.70 -5.39 -5.59
C SER A 201 14.14 -4.15 -6.36
N MET A 202 13.20 -3.37 -6.86
CA MET A 202 13.46 -2.09 -7.53
C MET A 202 13.05 -0.97 -6.57
N PRO A 203 14.02 -0.24 -5.99
CA PRO A 203 13.71 0.84 -5.06
C PRO A 203 12.77 1.87 -5.71
N GLY A 204 11.74 2.31 -4.97
CA GLY A 204 10.87 3.39 -5.42
C GLY A 204 11.67 4.67 -5.68
N GLN A 205 11.33 5.35 -6.76
CA GLN A 205 11.85 6.68 -7.05
C GLN A 205 11.12 7.72 -6.23
#